data_a8d0495ab482fbaca7be9fb083fe3280
#
_entry.id   a8d0495ab482fbaca7be9fb083fe3280
#
_cell.length_a   1.000
_cell.length_b   1.000
_cell.length_c   1.000
_cell.angle_alpha   90.00
_cell.angle_beta   90.00
_cell.angle_gamma   90.00
#
_symmetry.space_group_name_H-M   'P 1'
#
loop_
_entity.id
_entity.type
_entity.pdbx_description
1 polymer ?
#
loop_
_entity_poly.entity_id
_entity_poly.type
_entity_poly.pdbx_seq_one_letter_code
_entity_poly.pdbx_strand_id
1 'polypeptide(L)'
;IVATANAVNITDGLDGLSGGLLVTAFGAFGLIAFLQGNFGIAGFCITLLGALLSYLWFNIFPARFFMGDVGSFAFGTSLAVVAIMLNATMLIPVIGILFVVEVLSVVLQLFSKKVFKRKIFRLAPIHHHLEAIGWPETKVTMRFWILGQIFGVIGLLVAVLGGHLTL
;
A
#
# COMPACT_ATOMS: atom_id res chain seq x y z
N ILE A 1 1.96 -11.46 7.13
CA ILE A 1 2.21 -11.70 5.70
C ILE A 1 0.89 -11.79 4.95
N VAL A 2 0.02 -12.76 5.23
CA VAL A 2 -1.24 -12.98 4.48
C VAL A 2 -2.13 -11.73 4.45
N ALA A 3 -2.25 -11.02 5.59
CA ALA A 3 -3.05 -9.81 5.67
C ALA A 3 -2.53 -8.71 4.74
N THR A 4 -1.21 -8.49 4.70
CA THR A 4 -0.59 -7.49 3.83
C THR A 4 -0.73 -7.85 2.35
N ALA A 5 -0.51 -9.13 2.01
CA ALA A 5 -0.67 -9.62 0.66
C ALA A 5 -2.11 -9.40 0.13
N ASN A 6 -3.11 -9.77 0.94
CA ASN A 6 -4.52 -9.53 0.59
C ASN A 6 -4.87 -8.03 0.54
N ALA A 7 -4.28 -7.21 1.41
CA ALA A 7 -4.54 -5.78 1.42
C ALA A 7 -4.06 -5.10 0.13
N VAL A 8 -2.88 -5.47 -0.35
CA VAL A 8 -2.35 -4.99 -1.63
C VAL A 8 -3.22 -5.48 -2.79
N ASN A 9 -3.63 -6.74 -2.78
CA ASN A 9 -4.49 -7.31 -3.84
C ASN A 9 -5.87 -6.61 -3.88
N ILE A 10 -6.51 -6.38 -2.72
CA ILE A 10 -7.78 -5.64 -2.64
C ILE A 10 -7.64 -4.19 -3.15
N THR A 11 -6.47 -3.58 -2.97
CA THR A 11 -6.20 -2.20 -3.40
C THR A 11 -5.92 -2.09 -4.90
N ASP A 12 -5.60 -3.21 -5.58
CA ASP A 12 -5.27 -3.24 -7.01
C ASP A 12 -6.52 -3.21 -7.91
N GLY A 13 -7.41 -2.24 -7.64
CA GLY A 13 -8.70 -2.10 -8.33
C GLY A 13 -8.81 -0.89 -9.27
N LEU A 14 -7.86 0.04 -9.23
CA LEU A 14 -7.81 1.23 -10.10
C LEU A 14 -6.42 1.38 -10.73
N ASP A 15 -6.39 1.99 -11.91
CA ASP A 15 -5.15 2.26 -12.65
C ASP A 15 -4.15 3.06 -11.80
N GLY A 16 -2.96 2.49 -11.61
CA GLY A 16 -1.86 3.11 -10.87
C GLY A 16 -2.01 3.12 -9.34
N LEU A 17 -3.16 2.76 -8.78
CA LEU A 17 -3.43 2.92 -7.35
C LEU A 17 -2.48 2.09 -6.49
N SER A 18 -2.53 0.78 -6.64
CA SER A 18 -1.71 -0.17 -5.87
C SER A 18 -0.22 0.05 -6.13
N GLY A 19 0.17 0.17 -7.40
CA GLY A 19 1.56 0.39 -7.79
C GLY A 19 2.16 1.65 -7.15
N GLY A 20 1.47 2.79 -7.16
CA GLY A 20 1.95 4.03 -6.57
C GLY A 20 2.08 3.98 -5.04
N LEU A 21 1.15 3.31 -4.37
CA LEU A 21 1.23 3.09 -2.92
C LEU A 21 2.40 2.16 -2.56
N LEU A 22 2.64 1.13 -3.38
CA LEU A 22 3.78 0.22 -3.20
C LEU A 22 5.12 0.93 -3.41
N VAL A 23 5.24 1.82 -4.39
CA VAL A 23 6.44 2.67 -4.57
C VAL A 23 6.75 3.44 -3.30
N THR A 24 5.74 4.08 -2.71
CA THR A 24 5.91 4.81 -1.45
C THR A 24 6.33 3.88 -0.30
N ALA A 25 5.67 2.73 -0.17
CA ALA A 25 5.94 1.79 0.90
C ALA A 25 7.36 1.19 0.79
N PHE A 26 7.76 0.70 -0.38
CA PHE A 26 9.12 0.18 -0.59
C PHE A 26 10.19 1.27 -0.48
N GLY A 27 9.87 2.51 -0.90
CA GLY A 27 10.77 3.65 -0.70
C GLY A 27 11.02 3.93 0.78
N ALA A 28 9.96 3.97 1.58
CA ALA A 28 10.06 4.20 3.03
C ALA A 28 10.81 3.05 3.74
N PHE A 29 10.45 1.79 3.50
CA PHE A 29 11.14 0.65 4.09
C PHE A 29 12.58 0.49 3.58
N GLY A 30 12.86 0.83 2.31
CA GLY A 30 14.20 0.84 1.76
C GLY A 30 15.09 1.86 2.45
N LEU A 31 14.57 3.05 2.75
CA LEU A 31 15.29 4.06 3.49
C LEU A 31 15.50 3.65 4.96
N ILE A 32 14.51 3.05 5.62
CA ILE A 32 14.65 2.48 6.96
C ILE A 32 15.77 1.43 6.97
N ALA A 33 15.76 0.50 6.00
CA ALA A 33 16.79 -0.53 5.88
C ALA A 33 18.19 0.07 5.70
N PHE A 34 18.31 1.10 4.86
CA PHE A 34 19.57 1.81 4.65
C PHE A 34 20.07 2.46 5.93
N LEU A 35 19.19 3.16 6.67
CA LEU A 35 19.54 3.81 7.94
C LEU A 35 19.89 2.80 9.05
N GLN A 36 19.36 1.58 8.99
CA GLN A 36 19.76 0.47 9.88
C GLN A 36 21.07 -0.21 9.46
N GLY A 37 21.72 0.23 8.38
CA GLY A 37 22.92 -0.43 7.83
C GLY A 37 22.63 -1.76 7.12
N ASN A 38 21.36 -2.10 6.90
CA ASN A 38 20.96 -3.35 6.24
C ASN A 38 20.91 -3.16 4.72
N PHE A 39 22.10 -3.03 4.10
CA PHE A 39 22.25 -2.73 2.68
C PHE A 39 21.65 -3.80 1.76
N GLY A 40 21.58 -5.07 2.20
CA GLY A 40 20.97 -6.15 1.43
C GLY A 40 19.44 -5.92 1.25
N ILE A 41 18.74 -5.61 2.34
CA ILE A 41 17.29 -5.32 2.30
C ILE A 41 17.04 -3.98 1.59
N ALA A 42 17.88 -2.97 1.82
CA ALA A 42 17.78 -1.69 1.12
C ALA A 42 17.92 -1.89 -0.40
N GLY A 43 18.91 -2.66 -0.86
CA GLY A 43 19.08 -3.00 -2.26
C GLY A 43 17.90 -3.76 -2.86
N PHE A 44 17.33 -4.71 -2.11
CA PHE A 44 16.12 -5.41 -2.52
C PHE A 44 14.93 -4.45 -2.70
N CYS A 45 14.69 -3.56 -1.74
CA CYS A 45 13.62 -2.55 -1.82
C CYS A 45 13.80 -1.62 -3.02
N ILE A 46 15.04 -1.16 -3.28
CA ILE A 46 15.34 -0.29 -4.43
C ILE A 46 15.09 -1.03 -5.75
N THR A 47 15.44 -2.31 -5.83
CA THR A 47 15.18 -3.14 -7.01
C THR A 47 13.68 -3.24 -7.29
N LEU A 48 12.87 -3.53 -6.26
CA LEU A 48 11.42 -3.59 -6.39
C LEU A 48 10.82 -2.22 -6.74
N LEU A 49 11.35 -1.14 -6.16
CA LEU A 49 10.94 0.22 -6.47
C LEU A 49 11.20 0.54 -7.94
N GLY A 50 12.37 0.20 -8.48
CA GLY A 50 12.69 0.37 -9.90
C GLY A 50 11.74 -0.41 -10.81
N ALA A 51 11.43 -1.66 -10.47
CA ALA A 51 10.47 -2.49 -11.18
C ALA A 51 9.05 -1.88 -11.14
N LEU A 52 8.61 -1.40 -9.98
CA LEU A 52 7.31 -0.75 -9.80
C LEU A 52 7.21 0.57 -10.58
N LEU A 53 8.26 1.38 -10.62
CA LEU A 53 8.27 2.62 -11.43
C LEU A 53 8.16 2.30 -12.92
N SER A 54 8.87 1.26 -13.39
CA SER A 54 8.76 0.80 -14.77
C SER A 54 7.36 0.26 -15.08
N TYR A 55 6.77 -0.48 -14.17
CA TYR A 55 5.40 -0.95 -14.26
C TYR A 55 4.41 0.22 -14.33
N LEU A 56 4.51 1.19 -13.42
CA LEU A 56 3.63 2.35 -13.34
C LEU A 56 3.64 3.18 -14.61
N TRP A 57 4.77 3.27 -15.32
CA TRP A 57 4.83 3.96 -16.60
C TRP A 57 3.78 3.49 -17.59
N PHE A 58 3.38 2.23 -17.50
CA PHE A 58 2.37 1.61 -18.36
C PHE A 58 1.02 1.40 -17.67
N ASN A 59 0.96 1.49 -16.34
CA ASN A 59 -0.25 1.24 -15.56
C ASN A 59 -0.95 2.52 -15.08
N ILE A 60 -0.37 3.73 -15.32
CA ILE A 60 -1.08 4.99 -15.12
C ILE A 60 -2.24 5.09 -16.13
N PHE A 61 -3.36 5.66 -15.67
CA PHE A 61 -4.59 5.80 -16.45
C PHE A 61 -4.36 6.51 -17.80
N PRO A 62 -4.84 5.97 -18.94
CA PRO A 62 -5.44 4.64 -19.08
C PRO A 62 -4.40 3.55 -19.13
N ALA A 63 -4.53 2.55 -18.26
CA ALA A 63 -3.55 1.48 -18.11
C ALA A 63 -3.46 0.59 -19.37
N ARG A 64 -2.23 0.23 -19.73
CA ARG A 64 -1.96 -0.70 -20.85
C ARG A 64 -1.93 -2.16 -20.41
N PHE A 65 -1.59 -2.40 -19.14
CA PHE A 65 -1.64 -3.73 -18.51
C PHE A 65 -1.73 -3.60 -16.98
N PHE A 66 -2.12 -4.68 -16.33
CA PHE A 66 -2.38 -4.75 -14.91
C PHE A 66 -1.41 -5.68 -14.21
N MET A 67 -1.20 -5.47 -12.91
CA MET A 67 -0.35 -6.30 -12.06
C MET A 67 -0.94 -7.70 -11.88
N GLY A 68 -2.26 -7.79 -11.76
CA GLY A 68 -3.00 -9.00 -11.48
C GLY A 68 -2.67 -9.62 -10.11
N ASP A 69 -3.33 -10.73 -9.80
CA ASP A 69 -3.19 -11.40 -8.51
C ASP A 69 -1.75 -11.84 -8.22
N VAL A 70 -1.05 -12.35 -9.24
CA VAL A 70 0.34 -12.83 -9.08
C VAL A 70 1.25 -11.69 -8.61
N GLY A 71 1.15 -10.53 -9.27
CA GLY A 71 1.97 -9.37 -8.92
C GLY A 71 1.58 -8.76 -7.57
N SER A 72 0.29 -8.52 -7.35
CA SER A 72 -0.20 -7.89 -6.11
C SER A 72 0.09 -8.73 -4.87
N PHE A 73 -0.11 -10.05 -4.93
CA PHE A 73 0.27 -10.95 -3.84
C PHE A 73 1.79 -11.03 -3.66
N ALA A 74 2.58 -11.04 -4.75
CA ALA A 74 4.03 -11.07 -4.65
C ALA A 74 4.58 -9.82 -3.98
N PHE A 75 4.16 -8.62 -4.41
CA PHE A 75 4.59 -7.36 -3.80
C PHE A 75 4.08 -7.21 -2.36
N GLY A 76 2.83 -7.56 -2.08
CA GLY A 76 2.27 -7.49 -0.73
C GLY A 76 2.96 -8.45 0.25
N THR A 77 3.30 -9.66 -0.20
CA THR A 77 4.11 -10.61 0.56
C THR A 77 5.52 -10.09 0.81
N SER A 78 6.18 -9.57 -0.22
CA SER A 78 7.52 -8.99 -0.14
C SER A 78 7.57 -7.82 0.85
N LEU A 79 6.56 -6.95 0.83
CA LEU A 79 6.44 -5.83 1.76
C LEU A 79 6.38 -6.30 3.22
N ALA A 80 5.56 -7.33 3.49
CA ALA A 80 5.45 -7.91 4.82
C ALA A 80 6.77 -8.55 5.29
N VAL A 81 7.44 -9.29 4.40
CA VAL A 81 8.73 -9.94 4.70
C VAL A 81 9.80 -8.91 5.01
N VAL A 82 9.92 -7.85 4.20
CA VAL A 82 10.84 -6.74 4.43
C VAL A 82 10.62 -6.12 5.81
N ALA A 83 9.37 -5.81 6.16
CA ALA A 83 9.06 -5.23 7.46
C ALA A 83 9.38 -6.16 8.65
N ILE A 84 9.18 -7.47 8.49
CA ILE A 84 9.56 -8.47 9.50
C ILE A 84 11.09 -8.52 9.65
N MET A 85 11.83 -8.57 8.55
CA MET A 85 13.30 -8.63 8.57
C MET A 85 13.95 -7.39 9.18
N LEU A 86 13.28 -6.24 9.09
CA LEU A 86 13.73 -4.97 9.69
C LEU A 86 13.23 -4.76 11.13
N ASN A 87 12.54 -5.74 11.74
CA ASN A 87 11.83 -5.57 13.02
C ASN A 87 10.88 -4.36 13.04
N ALA A 88 10.35 -3.99 11.89
CA ALA A 88 9.55 -2.80 11.66
C ALA A 88 8.07 -3.12 11.32
N THR A 89 7.58 -4.29 11.75
CA THR A 89 6.22 -4.77 11.41
C THR A 89 5.13 -3.79 11.85
N MET A 90 5.32 -3.10 12.97
CA MET A 90 4.38 -2.09 13.48
C MET A 90 4.31 -0.84 12.60
N LEU A 91 5.25 -0.65 11.69
CA LEU A 91 5.22 0.45 10.73
C LEU A 91 4.38 0.13 9.48
N ILE A 92 4.05 -1.15 9.22
CA ILE A 92 3.18 -1.53 8.09
C ILE A 92 1.85 -0.78 8.13
N PRO A 93 1.08 -0.76 9.26
CA PRO A 93 -0.19 -0.04 9.29
C PRO A 93 -0.05 1.48 9.22
N VAL A 94 1.13 2.04 9.48
CA VAL A 94 1.39 3.48 9.34
C VAL A 94 1.77 3.82 7.91
N ILE A 95 2.83 3.22 7.38
CA ILE A 95 3.32 3.45 6.01
C ILE A 95 2.28 3.00 4.99
N GLY A 96 1.64 1.86 5.24
CA GLY A 96 0.62 1.25 4.39
C GLY A 96 -0.82 1.55 4.82
N ILE A 97 -1.08 2.69 5.45
CA ILE A 97 -2.41 3.02 6.00
C ILE A 97 -3.53 2.90 4.98
N LEU A 98 -3.26 3.23 3.72
CA LEU A 98 -4.28 3.15 2.68
C LEU A 98 -4.65 1.70 2.35
N PHE A 99 -3.68 0.77 2.37
CA PHE A 99 -3.98 -0.65 2.26
C PHE A 99 -4.86 -1.14 3.43
N VAL A 100 -4.59 -0.61 4.63
CA VAL A 100 -5.41 -0.92 5.83
C VAL A 100 -6.82 -0.37 5.67
N VAL A 101 -6.98 0.88 5.23
CA VAL A 101 -8.29 1.53 5.00
C VAL A 101 -9.10 0.78 3.96
N GLU A 102 -8.48 0.33 2.88
CA GLU A 102 -9.12 -0.49 1.83
C GLU A 102 -9.71 -1.78 2.42
N VAL A 103 -8.90 -2.56 3.13
CA VAL A 103 -9.36 -3.81 3.77
C VAL A 103 -10.43 -3.53 4.82
N LEU A 104 -10.22 -2.55 5.69
CA LEU A 104 -11.19 -2.21 6.72
C LEU A 104 -12.53 -1.80 6.12
N SER A 105 -12.53 -1.08 5.01
CA SER A 105 -13.78 -0.71 4.32
C SER A 105 -14.57 -1.94 3.87
N VAL A 106 -13.87 -2.98 3.37
CA VAL A 106 -14.50 -4.25 2.97
C VAL A 106 -15.02 -5.00 4.20
N VAL A 107 -14.20 -5.14 5.24
CA VAL A 107 -14.58 -5.84 6.48
C VAL A 107 -15.80 -5.17 7.14
N LEU A 108 -15.78 -3.84 7.27
CA LEU A 108 -16.90 -3.07 7.83
C LEU A 108 -18.15 -3.22 6.99
N GLN A 109 -18.04 -3.20 5.65
CA GLN A 109 -19.17 -3.39 4.76
C GLN A 109 -19.78 -4.79 4.91
N LEU A 110 -18.95 -5.83 4.97
CA LEU A 110 -19.42 -7.21 5.13
C LEU A 110 -20.07 -7.42 6.51
N PHE A 111 -19.43 -6.90 7.56
CA PHE A 111 -19.95 -6.95 8.93
C PHE A 111 -21.30 -6.25 9.02
N SER A 112 -21.42 -5.03 8.50
CA SER A 112 -22.66 -4.27 8.51
C SER A 112 -23.78 -4.95 7.73
N LYS A 113 -23.47 -5.55 6.57
CA LYS A 113 -24.45 -6.33 5.81
C LYS A 113 -24.94 -7.55 6.58
N LYS A 114 -24.02 -8.24 7.30
CA LYS A 114 -24.36 -9.46 8.04
C LYS A 114 -25.17 -9.15 9.31
N VAL A 115 -24.77 -8.14 10.09
CA VAL A 115 -25.35 -7.84 11.40
C VAL A 115 -26.54 -6.88 11.28
N PHE A 116 -26.34 -5.75 10.60
CA PHE A 116 -27.36 -4.69 10.51
C PHE A 116 -28.18 -4.72 9.24
N LYS A 117 -27.86 -5.64 8.30
CA LYS A 117 -28.49 -5.77 6.98
C LYS A 117 -28.53 -4.44 6.18
N ARG A 118 -27.57 -3.56 6.48
CA ARG A 118 -27.42 -2.24 5.83
C ARG A 118 -26.04 -2.13 5.19
N LYS A 119 -25.95 -1.33 4.12
CA LYS A 119 -24.69 -0.92 3.53
C LYS A 119 -24.20 0.35 4.22
N ILE A 120 -22.91 0.41 4.62
CA ILE A 120 -22.24 1.63 5.08
C ILE A 120 -21.78 2.42 3.86
N PHE A 121 -21.07 1.75 2.96
CA PHE A 121 -20.58 2.34 1.73
C PHE A 121 -21.48 1.95 0.55
N ARG A 122 -21.55 2.81 -0.48
CA ARG A 122 -22.26 2.46 -1.73
C ARG A 122 -21.65 1.21 -2.35
N LEU A 123 -20.31 1.19 -2.44
CA LEU A 123 -19.50 0.04 -2.84
C LEU A 123 -18.32 -0.10 -1.85
N ALA A 124 -17.71 -1.25 -1.80
CA ALA A 124 -16.46 -1.52 -1.09
C ALA A 124 -15.58 -2.35 -2.02
N PRO A 125 -14.28 -2.12 -2.05
CA PRO A 125 -13.42 -1.26 -1.19
C PRO A 125 -13.71 0.26 -1.31
N ILE A 126 -13.01 1.10 -0.49
CA ILE A 126 -13.32 2.53 -0.37
C ILE A 126 -13.08 3.31 -1.68
N HIS A 127 -12.09 2.92 -2.49
CA HIS A 127 -11.84 3.56 -3.78
C HIS A 127 -13.08 3.45 -4.70
N HIS A 128 -13.75 2.30 -4.76
CA HIS A 128 -14.98 2.14 -5.52
C HIS A 128 -16.16 2.92 -4.91
N HIS A 129 -16.15 3.15 -3.59
CA HIS A 129 -17.14 4.06 -3.00
C HIS A 129 -16.96 5.48 -3.51
N LEU A 130 -15.72 5.96 -3.61
CA LEU A 130 -15.43 7.30 -4.10
C LEU A 130 -15.82 7.46 -5.58
N GLU A 131 -15.62 6.45 -6.42
CA GLU A 131 -16.12 6.43 -7.78
C GLU A 131 -17.66 6.46 -7.82
N ALA A 132 -18.32 5.66 -6.98
CA ALA A 132 -19.80 5.58 -6.90
C ALA A 132 -20.45 6.90 -6.43
N ILE A 133 -19.71 7.79 -5.77
CA ILE A 133 -20.17 9.14 -5.42
C ILE A 133 -19.77 10.20 -6.45
N GLY A 134 -19.15 9.80 -7.58
CA GLY A 134 -18.89 10.66 -8.73
C GLY A 134 -17.46 11.19 -8.84
N TRP A 135 -16.49 10.62 -8.12
CA TRP A 135 -15.09 10.98 -8.34
C TRP A 135 -14.52 10.21 -9.53
N PRO A 136 -13.84 10.87 -10.47
CA PRO A 136 -13.13 10.16 -11.52
C PRO A 136 -11.96 9.37 -10.93
N GLU A 137 -11.65 8.23 -11.54
CA GLU A 137 -10.60 7.30 -11.13
C GLU A 137 -9.26 7.98 -10.88
N THR A 138 -8.82 8.82 -11.81
CA THR A 138 -7.57 9.58 -11.69
C THR A 138 -7.52 10.47 -10.45
N LYS A 139 -8.65 11.05 -10.04
CA LYS A 139 -8.74 11.87 -8.83
C LYS A 139 -8.60 11.02 -7.57
N VAL A 140 -9.17 9.82 -7.56
CA VAL A 140 -9.03 8.87 -6.44
C VAL A 140 -7.57 8.48 -6.32
N THR A 141 -6.97 7.95 -7.39
CA THR A 141 -5.57 7.49 -7.42
C THR A 141 -4.60 8.57 -6.98
N MET A 142 -4.69 9.79 -7.53
CA MET A 142 -3.78 10.89 -7.19
C MET A 142 -3.89 11.31 -5.72
N ARG A 143 -5.09 11.37 -5.16
CA ARG A 143 -5.27 11.70 -3.74
C ARG A 143 -4.75 10.61 -2.82
N PHE A 144 -4.93 9.36 -3.19
CA PHE A 144 -4.36 8.24 -2.44
C PHE A 144 -2.83 8.25 -2.48
N TRP A 145 -2.21 8.61 -3.62
CA TRP A 145 -0.77 8.78 -3.70
C TRP A 145 -0.26 9.87 -2.75
N ILE A 146 -0.92 11.03 -2.73
CA ILE A 146 -0.55 12.13 -1.82
C ILE A 146 -0.65 11.66 -0.36
N LEU A 147 -1.76 11.02 0.02
CA LEU A 147 -1.92 10.49 1.38
C LEU A 147 -0.88 9.41 1.67
N GLY A 148 -0.64 8.50 0.73
CA GLY A 148 0.39 7.47 0.86
C GLY A 148 1.76 8.06 1.15
N GLN A 149 2.18 9.09 0.41
CA GLN A 149 3.45 9.77 0.64
C GLN A 149 3.51 10.45 2.02
N ILE A 150 2.45 11.13 2.43
CA ILE A 150 2.37 11.75 3.78
C ILE A 150 2.58 10.69 4.86
N PHE A 151 1.86 9.58 4.78
CA PHE A 151 1.98 8.51 5.77
C PHE A 151 3.30 7.72 5.63
N GLY A 152 3.88 7.63 4.45
CA GLY A 152 5.23 7.12 4.25
C GLY A 152 6.27 7.94 5.00
N VAL A 153 6.19 9.27 4.91
CA VAL A 153 7.07 10.18 5.66
C VAL A 153 6.81 10.09 7.17
N ILE A 154 5.54 10.04 7.59
CA ILE A 154 5.19 9.86 9.03
C ILE A 154 5.77 8.55 9.55
N GLY A 155 5.63 7.45 8.81
CA GLY A 155 6.17 6.16 9.21
C GLY A 155 7.70 6.17 9.32
N LEU A 156 8.38 6.86 8.41
CA LEU A 156 9.82 7.07 8.49
C LEU A 156 10.22 7.88 9.74
N LEU A 157 9.51 8.98 10.03
CA LEU A 157 9.73 9.77 11.25
C LEU A 157 9.52 8.93 12.51
N VAL A 158 8.48 8.11 12.56
CA VAL A 158 8.23 7.19 13.67
C VAL A 158 9.37 6.19 13.82
N ALA A 159 9.91 5.66 12.72
CA ALA A 159 11.07 4.76 12.75
C ALA A 159 12.31 5.44 13.33
N VAL A 160 12.58 6.69 12.93
CA VAL A 160 13.73 7.47 13.41
C VAL A 160 13.58 7.78 14.90
N LEU A 161 12.43 8.32 15.31
CA LEU A 161 12.17 8.75 16.70
C LEU A 161 11.95 7.57 17.65
N GLY A 162 11.42 6.46 17.15
CA GLY A 162 11.12 5.26 17.94
C GLY A 162 12.34 4.37 18.25
N GLY A 163 13.55 4.78 17.90
CA GLY A 163 14.76 4.01 18.17
C GLY A 163 14.88 2.72 17.35
N HIS A 164 14.06 2.55 16.31
CA HIS A 164 14.18 1.43 15.36
C HIS A 164 15.44 1.55 14.47
N LEU A 165 16.14 2.67 14.57
CA LEU A 165 17.42 2.93 13.94
C LEU A 165 18.50 2.90 15.03
N THR A 166 18.86 1.71 15.48
CA THR A 166 20.11 1.56 16.26
C THR A 166 21.28 1.72 15.30
N LEU A 167 21.88 2.89 15.35
CA LEU A 167 23.20 3.13 14.76
C LEU A 167 24.25 2.25 15.41
#